data_627deb0616ec82c69a2c503a2cb78be1
#
_entry.id   627deb0616ec82c69a2c503a2cb78be1
#
_cell.length_a   1.000
_cell.length_b   1.000
_cell.length_c   1.000
_cell.angle_alpha   90.00
_cell.angle_beta   90.00
_cell.angle_gamma   90.00
#
_symmetry.space_group_name_H-M   'P 1'
#
loop_
_entity.id
_entity.type
_entity.pdbx_description
1 polymer ?
#
loop_
_entity_poly.entity_id
_entity_poly.type
_entity_poly.pdbx_seq_one_letter_code
_entity_poly.pdbx_strand_id
1 'polypeptide(L)'
;MDTQRNKEFFYEIKKHLTPSRFYHSLNVAYEAYRFAGIYKADREKAFTAGLLHDIMKDTPKQEQLKIITDDGIILTPTEKSSTKTWHQLSGAVYIKKYLGVKDEDIISAVRYHTTGRENMTLLEKVVYKADYISADRRYPGVERMREKAYRSLDEAMLEGLQFTVIENVKKGFPIHEDSVKAYNFIAISYERKKL
;
A
#
# COMPACT_ATOMS: atom_id res chain seq x y z
N MET A 1 -3.18 21.53 4.66
CA MET A 1 -4.13 20.39 4.96
C MET A 1 -5.51 20.80 4.52
N ASP A 2 -6.09 20.14 3.53
CA ASP A 2 -7.55 20.24 3.34
C ASP A 2 -8.21 19.45 4.48
N THR A 3 -8.28 20.15 5.65
CA THR A 3 -8.76 19.56 6.90
C THR A 3 -10.21 19.11 6.81
N GLN A 4 -11.02 19.71 5.93
CA GLN A 4 -12.41 19.33 5.75
C GLN A 4 -12.51 18.00 5.00
N ARG A 5 -11.77 17.85 3.89
CA ARG A 5 -11.78 16.63 3.08
C ARG A 5 -11.18 15.42 3.82
N ASN A 6 -10.12 15.65 4.60
CA ASN A 6 -9.55 14.58 5.43
C ASN A 6 -10.51 14.15 6.55
N LYS A 7 -11.34 15.06 7.10
CA LYS A 7 -12.41 14.67 8.02
C LYS A 7 -13.48 13.80 7.36
N GLU A 8 -13.87 14.11 6.13
CA GLU A 8 -14.81 13.28 5.37
C GLU A 8 -14.25 11.88 5.14
N PHE A 9 -13.00 11.75 4.71
CA PHE A 9 -12.32 10.46 4.56
C PHE A 9 -12.21 9.69 5.88
N PHE A 10 -11.90 10.38 6.98
CA PHE A 10 -11.88 9.76 8.31
C PHE A 10 -13.22 9.14 8.70
N TYR A 11 -14.34 9.84 8.49
CA TYR A 11 -15.66 9.29 8.74
C TYR A 11 -16.00 8.15 7.79
N GLU A 12 -15.54 8.23 6.56
CA GLU A 12 -15.79 7.18 5.57
C GLU A 12 -15.06 5.88 5.92
N ILE A 13 -13.78 5.92 6.23
CA ILE A 13 -13.06 4.71 6.65
C ILE A 13 -13.61 4.12 7.95
N LYS A 14 -14.12 4.96 8.86
CA LYS A 14 -14.75 4.50 10.10
C LYS A 14 -16.03 3.69 9.85
N LYS A 15 -16.76 3.95 8.76
CA LYS A 15 -17.94 3.17 8.38
C LYS A 15 -17.58 1.83 7.75
N HIS A 16 -16.47 1.77 7.02
CA HIS A 16 -16.06 0.60 6.24
C HIS A 16 -15.18 -0.39 7.00
N LEU A 17 -14.48 0.07 8.03
CA LEU A 17 -13.44 -0.71 8.70
C LEU A 17 -13.84 -1.11 10.12
N THR A 18 -13.43 -2.30 10.51
CA THR A 18 -13.43 -2.70 11.93
C THR A 18 -12.58 -1.74 12.76
N PRO A 19 -12.83 -1.61 14.08
CA PRO A 19 -12.04 -0.72 14.94
C PRO A 19 -10.53 -0.95 14.82
N SER A 20 -10.09 -2.20 14.75
CA SER A 20 -8.66 -2.54 14.61
C SER A 20 -8.09 -2.02 13.29
N ARG A 21 -8.79 -2.22 12.17
CA ARG A 21 -8.38 -1.73 10.85
C ARG A 21 -8.42 -0.22 10.75
N PHE A 22 -9.42 0.39 11.35
CA PHE A 22 -9.51 1.85 11.43
C PHE A 22 -8.28 2.45 12.12
N TYR A 23 -7.90 1.93 13.30
CA TYR A 23 -6.69 2.38 14.00
C TYR A 23 -5.41 2.08 13.22
N HIS A 24 -5.35 0.94 12.51
CA HIS A 24 -4.25 0.64 11.60
C HIS A 24 -4.13 1.72 10.51
N SER A 25 -5.23 2.06 9.82
CA SER A 25 -5.23 3.10 8.78
C SER A 25 -4.76 4.46 9.31
N LEU A 26 -5.11 4.82 10.54
CA LEU A 26 -4.58 6.03 11.17
C LEU A 26 -3.07 5.96 11.41
N ASN A 27 -2.57 4.83 11.94
CA ASN A 27 -1.14 4.64 12.15
C ASN A 27 -0.35 4.72 10.85
N VAL A 28 -0.89 4.11 9.78
CA VAL A 28 -0.28 4.16 8.44
C VAL A 28 -0.28 5.59 7.88
N ALA A 29 -1.39 6.33 8.03
CA ALA A 29 -1.47 7.73 7.59
C ALA A 29 -0.41 8.62 8.26
N TYR A 30 -0.28 8.52 9.59
CA TYR A 30 0.74 9.28 10.33
C TYR A 30 2.16 8.85 9.96
N GLU A 31 2.41 7.56 9.79
CA GLU A 31 3.73 7.08 9.38
C GLU A 31 4.07 7.54 7.96
N ALA A 32 3.13 7.45 7.01
CA ALA A 32 3.30 7.94 5.65
C ALA A 32 3.59 9.46 5.62
N TYR A 33 2.89 10.25 6.42
CA TYR A 33 3.15 11.68 6.57
C TYR A 33 4.58 11.98 7.07
N ARG A 34 5.04 11.24 8.09
CA ARG A 34 6.40 11.38 8.62
C ARG A 34 7.46 10.99 7.58
N PHE A 35 7.26 9.86 6.93
CA PHE A 35 8.14 9.36 5.87
C PHE A 35 8.23 10.33 4.70
N ALA A 36 7.10 10.85 4.24
CA ALA A 36 7.06 11.84 3.17
C ALA A 36 7.94 13.06 3.52
N GLY A 37 7.93 13.49 4.79
CA GLY A 37 8.80 14.57 5.24
C GLY A 37 10.28 14.26 5.15
N ILE A 38 10.68 13.05 5.49
CA ILE A 38 12.08 12.60 5.46
C ILE A 38 12.57 12.48 4.01
N TYR A 39 11.77 11.86 3.15
CA TYR A 39 12.12 11.56 1.77
C TYR A 39 11.70 12.63 0.77
N LYS A 40 11.18 13.78 1.24
CA LYS A 40 10.75 14.93 0.42
C LYS A 40 9.64 14.58 -0.58
N ALA A 41 8.75 13.67 -0.21
CA ALA A 41 7.48 13.45 -0.88
C ALA A 41 6.41 14.42 -0.36
N ASP A 42 5.28 14.50 -1.06
CA ASP A 42 4.14 15.29 -0.61
C ASP A 42 3.49 14.67 0.63
N ARG A 43 3.58 15.35 1.77
CA ARG A 43 3.08 14.87 3.06
C ARG A 43 1.56 14.71 3.10
N GLU A 44 0.84 15.62 2.45
CA GLU A 44 -0.62 15.61 2.44
C GLU A 44 -1.15 14.46 1.58
N LYS A 45 -0.55 14.26 0.40
CA LYS A 45 -0.85 13.09 -0.43
C LYS A 45 -0.52 11.78 0.29
N ALA A 46 0.62 11.73 0.99
CA ALA A 46 1.04 10.55 1.75
C ALA A 46 0.09 10.24 2.90
N PHE A 47 -0.33 11.25 3.67
CA PHE A 47 -1.33 11.09 4.72
C PHE A 47 -2.65 10.55 4.15
N THR A 48 -3.15 11.18 3.10
CA THR A 48 -4.43 10.80 2.47
C THR A 48 -4.37 9.38 1.92
N ALA A 49 -3.32 9.03 1.19
CA ALA A 49 -3.15 7.69 0.64
C ALA A 49 -3.00 6.63 1.76
N GLY A 50 -2.24 6.93 2.81
CA GLY A 50 -2.12 6.06 3.97
C GLY A 50 -3.43 5.88 4.74
N LEU A 51 -4.25 6.94 4.84
CA LEU A 51 -5.57 6.88 5.47
C LEU A 51 -6.53 5.96 4.70
N LEU A 52 -6.48 6.01 3.37
CA LEU A 52 -7.41 5.33 2.47
C LEU A 52 -6.93 3.95 1.98
N HIS A 53 -5.66 3.56 2.25
CA HIS A 53 -5.06 2.38 1.62
C HIS A 53 -5.86 1.08 1.80
N ASP A 54 -6.42 0.86 2.97
CA ASP A 54 -7.14 -0.36 3.36
C ASP A 54 -8.68 -0.17 3.40
N ILE A 55 -9.23 0.92 2.82
CA ILE A 55 -10.67 1.26 2.92
C ILE A 55 -11.61 0.10 2.55
N MET A 56 -11.21 -0.77 1.63
CA MET A 56 -12.01 -1.93 1.20
C MET A 56 -11.57 -3.25 1.85
N LYS A 57 -10.69 -3.23 2.88
CA LYS A 57 -10.10 -4.44 3.45
C LYS A 57 -11.11 -5.37 4.12
N ASP A 58 -12.04 -4.80 4.85
CA ASP A 58 -13.07 -5.54 5.60
C ASP A 58 -14.38 -5.71 4.79
N THR A 59 -14.42 -5.19 3.57
CA THR A 59 -15.55 -5.35 2.65
C THR A 59 -15.65 -6.81 2.15
N PRO A 60 -16.87 -7.38 2.05
CA PRO A 60 -17.09 -8.72 1.52
C PRO A 60 -16.44 -8.93 0.14
N LYS A 61 -15.85 -10.12 -0.10
CA LYS A 61 -15.10 -10.39 -1.35
C LYS A 61 -15.96 -10.30 -2.61
N GLN A 62 -17.24 -10.66 -2.52
CA GLN A 62 -18.19 -10.51 -3.63
C GLN A 62 -18.37 -9.04 -4.03
N GLU A 63 -18.46 -8.15 -3.04
CA GLU A 63 -18.58 -6.71 -3.28
C GLU A 63 -17.28 -6.12 -3.84
N GLN A 64 -16.11 -6.51 -3.28
CA GLN A 64 -14.82 -6.14 -3.85
C GLN A 64 -14.70 -6.55 -5.32
N LEU A 65 -15.09 -7.81 -5.65
CA LEU A 65 -15.07 -8.32 -7.02
C LEU A 65 -16.01 -7.53 -7.93
N LYS A 66 -17.22 -7.23 -7.44
CA LYS A 66 -18.18 -6.43 -8.22
C LYS A 66 -17.60 -5.05 -8.55
N ILE A 67 -17.02 -4.34 -7.58
CA ILE A 67 -16.39 -3.03 -7.82
C ILE A 67 -15.26 -3.13 -8.86
N ILE A 68 -14.44 -4.18 -8.80
CA ILE A 68 -13.34 -4.41 -9.73
C ILE A 68 -13.88 -4.64 -11.15
N THR A 69 -14.86 -5.53 -11.29
CA THR A 69 -15.43 -5.89 -12.62
C THR A 69 -16.26 -4.79 -13.23
N ASP A 70 -17.04 -4.04 -12.44
CA ASP A 70 -17.83 -2.88 -12.90
C ASP A 70 -16.93 -1.72 -13.39
N ASP A 71 -15.66 -1.69 -12.97
CA ASP A 71 -14.64 -0.76 -13.49
C ASP A 71 -13.94 -1.29 -14.76
N GLY A 72 -14.30 -2.47 -15.24
CA GLY A 72 -13.69 -3.10 -16.41
C GLY A 72 -12.31 -3.71 -16.16
N ILE A 73 -11.89 -3.86 -14.90
CA ILE A 73 -10.59 -4.45 -14.55
C ILE A 73 -10.68 -5.97 -14.75
N ILE A 74 -9.78 -6.49 -15.59
CA ILE A 74 -9.63 -7.92 -15.84
C ILE A 74 -8.58 -8.47 -14.88
N LEU A 75 -9.01 -9.32 -13.94
CA LEU A 75 -8.10 -9.98 -12.99
C LEU A 75 -7.15 -10.95 -13.70
N THR A 76 -5.88 -10.89 -13.34
CA THR A 76 -4.86 -11.88 -13.76
C THR A 76 -5.17 -13.26 -13.17
N PRO A 77 -4.57 -14.35 -13.68
CA PRO A 77 -4.69 -15.67 -13.07
C PRO A 77 -4.30 -15.69 -11.57
N THR A 78 -3.26 -14.96 -11.20
CA THR A 78 -2.80 -14.85 -9.82
C THR A 78 -3.82 -14.12 -8.94
N GLU A 79 -4.39 -13.02 -9.40
CA GLU A 79 -5.45 -12.29 -8.69
C GLU A 79 -6.74 -13.11 -8.56
N LYS A 80 -7.10 -13.92 -9.56
CA LYS A 80 -8.22 -14.85 -9.47
C LYS A 80 -7.98 -15.96 -8.44
N SER A 81 -6.75 -16.43 -8.30
CA SER A 81 -6.40 -17.52 -7.37
C SER A 81 -6.32 -17.06 -5.91
N SER A 82 -6.19 -15.76 -5.64
CA SER A 82 -6.04 -15.22 -4.29
C SER A 82 -6.73 -13.87 -4.11
N THR A 83 -7.72 -13.83 -3.24
CA THR A 83 -8.46 -12.60 -2.91
C THR A 83 -7.69 -11.62 -2.01
N LYS A 84 -6.45 -11.95 -1.64
CA LYS A 84 -5.65 -11.16 -0.69
C LYS A 84 -5.34 -9.75 -1.20
N THR A 85 -5.24 -9.57 -2.52
CA THR A 85 -4.91 -8.30 -3.17
C THR A 85 -6.13 -7.53 -3.69
N TRP A 86 -7.34 -8.09 -3.61
CA TRP A 86 -8.54 -7.44 -4.16
C TRP A 86 -8.88 -6.11 -3.50
N HIS A 87 -8.59 -5.97 -2.19
CA HIS A 87 -8.85 -4.73 -1.46
C HIS A 87 -8.07 -3.53 -2.01
N GLN A 88 -6.87 -3.72 -2.53
CA GLN A 88 -6.10 -2.63 -3.13
C GLN A 88 -6.65 -2.22 -4.51
N LEU A 89 -7.14 -3.20 -5.29
CA LEU A 89 -7.83 -2.95 -6.57
C LEU A 89 -9.16 -2.20 -6.35
N SER A 90 -10.04 -2.83 -5.58
CA SER A 90 -11.35 -2.24 -5.27
C SER A 90 -11.24 -0.94 -4.49
N GLY A 91 -10.22 -0.79 -3.62
CA GLY A 91 -9.94 0.43 -2.88
C GLY A 91 -9.59 1.59 -3.79
N ALA A 92 -8.70 1.37 -4.76
CA ALA A 92 -8.35 2.40 -5.76
C ALA A 92 -9.55 2.85 -6.59
N VAL A 93 -10.38 1.89 -7.04
CA VAL A 93 -11.64 2.19 -7.75
C VAL A 93 -12.60 2.95 -6.84
N TYR A 94 -12.77 2.50 -5.60
CA TYR A 94 -13.69 3.09 -4.63
C TYR A 94 -13.36 4.55 -4.35
N ILE A 95 -12.10 4.87 -4.02
CA ILE A 95 -11.70 6.24 -3.74
C ILE A 95 -11.86 7.16 -4.95
N LYS A 96 -11.60 6.65 -6.15
CA LYS A 96 -11.77 7.41 -7.41
C LYS A 96 -13.22 7.70 -7.71
N LYS A 97 -14.07 6.68 -7.75
CA LYS A 97 -15.47 6.79 -8.20
C LYS A 97 -16.43 7.29 -7.13
N TYR A 98 -16.28 6.84 -5.90
CA TYR A 98 -17.26 7.10 -4.83
C TYR A 98 -16.81 8.21 -3.87
N LEU A 99 -15.50 8.38 -3.64
CA LEU A 99 -14.99 9.48 -2.80
C LEU A 99 -14.49 10.68 -3.63
N GLY A 100 -14.53 10.59 -4.95
CA GLY A 100 -14.16 11.69 -5.85
C GLY A 100 -12.68 12.10 -5.74
N VAL A 101 -11.78 11.19 -5.34
CA VAL A 101 -10.34 11.43 -5.39
C VAL A 101 -9.91 11.49 -6.85
N LYS A 102 -9.33 12.65 -7.25
CA LYS A 102 -8.88 12.89 -8.64
C LYS A 102 -7.37 12.82 -8.79
N ASP A 103 -6.64 12.81 -7.69
CA ASP A 103 -5.18 12.76 -7.69
C ASP A 103 -4.70 11.34 -7.99
N GLU A 104 -4.15 11.15 -9.19
CA GLU A 104 -3.70 9.83 -9.65
C GLU A 104 -2.51 9.29 -8.83
N ASP A 105 -1.70 10.14 -8.19
CA ASP A 105 -0.62 9.68 -7.30
C ASP A 105 -1.21 9.00 -6.06
N ILE A 106 -2.27 9.58 -5.47
CA ILE A 106 -2.97 8.99 -4.31
C ILE A 106 -3.64 7.68 -4.71
N ILE A 107 -4.35 7.67 -5.85
CA ILE A 107 -5.03 6.47 -6.36
C ILE A 107 -4.01 5.35 -6.61
N SER A 108 -2.90 5.67 -7.25
CA SER A 108 -1.82 4.72 -7.53
C SER A 108 -1.16 4.19 -6.25
N ALA A 109 -0.92 5.05 -5.26
CA ALA A 109 -0.39 4.63 -3.97
C ALA A 109 -1.32 3.65 -3.25
N VAL A 110 -2.63 3.87 -3.29
CA VAL A 110 -3.64 2.92 -2.77
C VAL A 110 -3.66 1.64 -3.61
N ARG A 111 -3.58 1.73 -4.96
CA ARG A 111 -3.61 0.56 -5.86
C ARG A 111 -2.44 -0.39 -5.64
N TYR A 112 -1.26 0.12 -5.28
CA TYR A 112 -0.04 -0.69 -5.22
C TYR A 112 0.55 -0.85 -3.82
N HIS A 113 -0.19 -0.48 -2.76
CA HIS A 113 0.33 -0.53 -1.40
C HIS A 113 0.65 -1.95 -0.89
N THR A 114 0.02 -2.99 -1.44
CA THR A 114 0.26 -4.39 -1.01
C THR A 114 1.27 -5.11 -1.92
N THR A 115 1.17 -4.93 -3.23
CA THR A 115 2.01 -5.66 -4.20
C THR A 115 3.27 -4.91 -4.58
N GLY A 116 3.25 -3.59 -4.50
CA GLY A 116 4.18 -2.76 -5.23
C GLY A 116 3.92 -2.85 -6.73
N ARG A 117 4.80 -2.26 -7.53
CA ARG A 117 4.88 -2.40 -8.99
C ARG A 117 6.28 -2.05 -9.49
N GLU A 118 6.56 -2.34 -10.75
CA GLU A 118 7.75 -1.83 -11.42
C GLU A 118 7.75 -0.28 -11.41
N ASN A 119 8.92 0.30 -11.20
CA ASN A 119 9.12 1.75 -11.21
C ASN A 119 8.15 2.53 -10.31
N MET A 120 8.03 2.09 -9.06
CA MET A 120 7.20 2.79 -8.05
C MET A 120 7.62 4.24 -7.91
N THR A 121 6.63 5.15 -7.87
CA THR A 121 6.87 6.55 -7.48
C THR A 121 7.33 6.65 -6.03
N LEU A 122 7.87 7.79 -5.65
CA LEU A 122 8.27 8.02 -4.26
C LEU A 122 7.08 7.92 -3.30
N LEU A 123 5.91 8.42 -3.69
CA LEU A 123 4.69 8.33 -2.88
C LEU A 123 4.23 6.89 -2.69
N GLU A 124 4.24 6.08 -3.74
CA GLU A 124 3.92 4.65 -3.66
C GLU A 124 4.85 3.91 -2.70
N LYS A 125 6.17 4.15 -2.79
CA LYS A 125 7.16 3.57 -1.87
C LYS A 125 6.92 3.99 -0.42
N VAL A 126 6.61 5.26 -0.20
CA VAL A 126 6.32 5.83 1.13
C VAL A 126 5.11 5.12 1.74
N VAL A 127 4.00 5.02 1.02
CA VAL A 127 2.77 4.39 1.51
C VAL A 127 2.96 2.88 1.73
N TYR A 128 3.55 2.18 0.76
CA TYR A 128 3.90 0.76 0.87
C TYR A 128 4.70 0.48 2.14
N LYS A 129 5.71 1.29 2.40
CA LYS A 129 6.60 1.08 3.55
C LYS A 129 5.95 1.51 4.86
N ALA A 130 5.15 2.57 4.87
CA ALA A 130 4.40 3.01 6.04
C ALA A 130 3.43 1.92 6.56
N ASP A 131 2.72 1.22 5.66
CA ASP A 131 1.90 0.07 6.04
C ASP A 131 2.73 -1.04 6.68
N TYR A 132 3.93 -1.27 6.16
CA TYR A 132 4.81 -2.34 6.62
C TYR A 132 5.36 -2.12 8.04
N ILE A 133 5.57 -0.85 8.43
CA ILE A 133 6.27 -0.48 9.68
C ILE A 133 5.43 0.36 10.65
N SER A 134 4.14 0.59 10.35
CA SER A 134 3.25 1.40 11.20
C SER A 134 3.31 1.00 12.68
N ALA A 135 2.96 1.92 13.57
CA ALA A 135 3.16 1.77 15.01
C ALA A 135 2.46 0.55 15.63
N ASP A 136 1.41 0.03 15.00
CA ASP A 136 0.66 -1.16 15.42
C ASP A 136 1.27 -2.50 14.95
N ARG A 137 2.24 -2.48 14.03
CA ARG A 137 2.90 -3.70 13.54
C ARG A 137 3.78 -4.34 14.62
N ARG A 138 3.68 -5.69 14.76
CA ARG A 138 4.32 -6.48 15.83
C ARG A 138 4.99 -7.77 15.32
N TYR A 139 5.34 -7.86 14.03
CA TYR A 139 6.02 -9.04 13.51
C TYR A 139 7.51 -9.08 13.94
N PRO A 140 8.13 -10.27 14.03
CA PRO A 140 9.54 -10.38 14.35
C PRO A 140 10.44 -9.59 13.39
N GLY A 141 11.29 -8.72 13.92
CA GLY A 141 12.19 -7.88 13.10
C GLY A 141 11.62 -6.54 12.66
N VAL A 142 10.40 -6.17 13.10
CA VAL A 142 9.78 -4.88 12.72
C VAL A 142 10.63 -3.68 13.15
N GLU A 143 11.26 -3.71 14.32
CA GLU A 143 12.12 -2.60 14.79
C GLU A 143 13.33 -2.41 13.87
N ARG A 144 14.00 -3.49 13.50
CA ARG A 144 15.11 -3.44 12.53
C ARG A 144 14.63 -2.89 11.18
N MET A 145 13.43 -3.27 10.75
CA MET A 145 12.84 -2.75 9.50
C MET A 145 12.53 -1.25 9.62
N ARG A 146 12.03 -0.78 10.78
CA ARG A 146 11.82 0.64 11.07
C ARG A 146 13.13 1.41 10.94
N GLU A 147 14.17 1.01 11.69
CA GLU A 147 15.50 1.64 11.62
C GLU A 147 16.02 1.71 10.18
N LYS A 148 15.94 0.60 9.44
CA LYS A 148 16.37 0.57 8.05
C LYS A 148 15.55 1.53 7.19
N ALA A 149 14.24 1.54 7.33
CA ALA A 149 13.35 2.38 6.56
C ALA A 149 13.57 3.88 6.81
N TYR A 150 13.95 4.24 8.04
CA TYR A 150 14.31 5.62 8.36
C TYR A 150 15.69 6.04 7.84
N ARG A 151 16.57 5.09 7.56
CA ARG A 151 17.91 5.33 7.00
C ARG A 151 17.92 5.32 5.48
N SER A 152 17.26 4.35 4.86
CA SER A 152 17.25 4.14 3.42
C SER A 152 15.95 3.47 2.96
N LEU A 153 15.11 4.25 2.25
CA LEU A 153 13.85 3.74 1.72
C LEU A 153 14.08 2.62 0.71
N ASP A 154 15.05 2.76 -0.18
CA ASP A 154 15.34 1.75 -1.21
C ASP A 154 15.82 0.42 -0.60
N GLU A 155 16.67 0.47 0.45
CA GLU A 155 17.09 -0.75 1.17
C GLU A 155 15.91 -1.42 1.89
N ALA A 156 15.08 -0.63 2.53
CA ALA A 156 13.89 -1.14 3.21
C ALA A 156 12.87 -1.72 2.23
N MET A 157 12.71 -1.10 1.06
CA MET A 157 11.87 -1.62 -0.02
C MET A 157 12.39 -2.96 -0.53
N LEU A 158 13.71 -3.07 -0.81
CA LEU A 158 14.33 -4.31 -1.26
C LEU A 158 14.10 -5.45 -0.26
N GLU A 159 14.40 -5.22 1.04
CA GLU A 159 14.20 -6.23 2.08
C GLU A 159 12.73 -6.61 2.27
N GLY A 160 11.80 -5.65 2.23
CA GLY A 160 10.38 -5.93 2.38
C GLY A 160 9.79 -6.73 1.21
N LEU A 161 10.17 -6.41 -0.02
CA LEU A 161 9.75 -7.15 -1.21
C LEU A 161 10.37 -8.56 -1.22
N GLN A 162 11.67 -8.68 -0.86
CA GLN A 162 12.34 -9.96 -0.70
C GLN A 162 11.64 -10.84 0.33
N PHE A 163 11.32 -10.29 1.50
CA PHE A 163 10.58 -10.99 2.54
C PHE A 163 9.21 -11.49 2.03
N THR A 164 8.45 -10.62 1.35
CA THR A 164 7.14 -10.98 0.78
C THR A 164 7.24 -12.13 -0.21
N VAL A 165 8.22 -12.09 -1.13
CA VAL A 165 8.45 -13.16 -2.11
C VAL A 165 8.81 -14.47 -1.42
N ILE A 166 9.79 -14.45 -0.50
CA ILE A 166 10.25 -15.63 0.23
C ILE A 166 9.11 -16.27 1.05
N GLU A 167 8.33 -15.47 1.77
CA GLU A 167 7.23 -15.98 2.60
C GLU A 167 6.10 -16.59 1.75
N ASN A 168 5.79 -16.02 0.60
CA ASN A 168 4.82 -16.64 -0.30
C ASN A 168 5.34 -17.97 -0.86
N VAL A 169 6.60 -18.03 -1.28
CA VAL A 169 7.23 -19.29 -1.75
C VAL A 169 7.20 -20.37 -0.65
N LYS A 170 7.64 -20.04 0.56
CA LYS A 170 7.63 -20.99 1.71
C LYS A 170 6.25 -21.54 2.01
N LYS A 171 5.20 -20.75 1.79
CA LYS A 171 3.80 -21.15 2.06
C LYS A 171 3.11 -21.78 0.84
N GLY A 172 3.81 -21.94 -0.28
CA GLY A 172 3.24 -22.45 -1.52
C GLY A 172 2.17 -21.54 -2.13
N PHE A 173 2.19 -20.23 -1.82
CA PHE A 173 1.26 -19.26 -2.39
C PHE A 173 1.78 -18.69 -3.71
N PRO A 174 0.89 -18.35 -4.65
CA PRO A 174 1.27 -17.60 -5.84
C PRO A 174 1.92 -16.28 -5.48
N ILE A 175 2.93 -15.87 -6.26
CA ILE A 175 3.55 -14.56 -6.13
C ILE A 175 2.91 -13.65 -7.18
N HIS A 176 2.40 -12.50 -6.74
CA HIS A 176 1.81 -11.51 -7.64
C HIS A 176 2.88 -10.99 -8.62
N GLU A 177 2.52 -10.88 -9.90
CA GLU A 177 3.42 -10.45 -10.97
C GLU A 177 4.04 -9.08 -10.67
N ASP A 178 3.24 -8.15 -10.16
CA ASP A 178 3.71 -6.81 -9.77
C ASP A 178 4.75 -6.86 -8.64
N SER A 179 4.62 -7.79 -7.68
CA SER A 179 5.61 -7.94 -6.60
C SER A 179 6.95 -8.44 -7.13
N VAL A 180 6.94 -9.34 -8.10
CA VAL A 180 8.17 -9.82 -8.77
C VAL A 180 8.81 -8.68 -9.56
N LYS A 181 8.02 -7.93 -10.33
CA LYS A 181 8.51 -6.77 -11.10
C LYS A 181 9.07 -5.68 -10.19
N ALA A 182 8.36 -5.38 -9.08
CA ALA A 182 8.81 -4.42 -8.08
C ALA A 182 10.17 -4.83 -7.47
N TYR A 183 10.29 -6.09 -7.05
CA TYR A 183 11.53 -6.63 -6.51
C TYR A 183 12.67 -6.53 -7.52
N ASN A 184 12.49 -7.01 -8.74
CA ASN A 184 13.52 -6.99 -9.77
C ASN A 184 13.97 -5.57 -10.10
N PHE A 185 13.03 -4.63 -10.24
CA PHE A 185 13.35 -3.24 -10.53
C PHE A 185 14.22 -2.61 -9.43
N ILE A 186 13.84 -2.80 -8.16
CA ILE A 186 14.60 -2.24 -7.03
C ILE A 186 15.94 -2.94 -6.87
N ALA A 187 16.02 -4.26 -7.01
CA ALA A 187 17.26 -5.02 -6.92
C ALA A 187 18.28 -4.56 -7.98
N ILE A 188 17.86 -4.44 -9.23
CA ILE A 188 18.71 -3.94 -10.32
C ILE A 188 19.18 -2.50 -10.05
N SER A 189 18.26 -1.63 -9.59
CA SER A 189 18.59 -0.25 -9.29
C SER A 189 19.56 -0.12 -8.10
N TYR A 190 19.45 -1.02 -7.12
CA TYR A 190 20.32 -1.06 -5.95
C TYR A 190 21.74 -1.54 -6.31
N GLU A 191 21.87 -2.58 -7.13
CA GLU A 191 23.19 -3.05 -7.60
C GLU A 191 23.93 -1.99 -8.44
N ARG A 192 23.22 -1.27 -9.32
CA ARG A 192 23.79 -0.16 -10.10
C ARG A 192 24.33 0.99 -9.24
N LYS A 193 23.80 1.21 -8.03
CA LYS A 193 24.30 2.25 -7.12
C LYS A 193 25.56 1.83 -6.36
N LYS A 194 25.94 0.56 -6.38
CA LYS A 194 27.15 0.03 -5.73
C LYS A 194 28.37 0.00 -6.67
N LEU A 195 28.14 0.13 -7.98
CA LEU A 195 29.17 0.24 -9.01
C LEU A 195 29.58 1.68 -9.26
#